data_07ec1d8912b254f9de65aa58569d064e
#
_entry.id   07ec1d8912b254f9de65aa58569d064e
#
_cell.length_a   1.000
_cell.length_b   1.000
_cell.length_c   1.000
_cell.angle_alpha   90.00
_cell.angle_beta   90.00
_cell.angle_gamma   90.00
#
_symmetry.space_group_name_H-M   'P 1'
#
loop_
_entity.id
_entity.type
_entity.pdbx_description
1 polymer ?
#
loop_
_entity_poly.entity_id
_entity_poly.type
_entity_poly.pdbx_seq_one_letter_code
_entity_poly.pdbx_strand_id
1 'polypeptide(L)'
;MNQLIEDKRTYIPYFNGNRDLPEDEQIVVAYRVPDISLRRKLKPRRPMKFNYDTDGRVTGGEVEVSVDDSLVVQGMLISIKHLSFENSKGVHQITNAKELYLGPAEYEGLIAELYDVFSKELEKVVDEKN
;
A
#
# COMPACT_ATOMS: atom_id res chain seq x y z
N MET A 1 23.63 -21.95 -6.55
CA MET A 1 23.28 -21.39 -5.23
C MET A 1 21.78 -21.51 -5.01
N ASN A 2 21.39 -22.05 -3.90
CA ASN A 2 19.98 -22.15 -3.52
C ASN A 2 19.72 -21.21 -2.35
N GLN A 3 18.84 -20.24 -2.55
CA GLN A 3 18.50 -19.23 -1.54
C GLN A 3 17.03 -19.33 -1.22
N LEU A 4 16.71 -19.42 0.07
CA LEU A 4 15.33 -19.44 0.53
C LEU A 4 14.78 -18.01 0.53
N ILE A 5 13.74 -17.76 -0.28
CA ILE A 5 13.11 -16.46 -0.40
C ILE A 5 11.61 -16.62 -0.14
N GLU A 6 11.06 -15.79 0.71
CA GLU A 6 9.62 -15.76 0.97
C GLU A 6 8.88 -15.15 -0.22
N ASP A 7 7.77 -15.74 -0.60
CA ASP A 7 6.92 -15.23 -1.67
C ASP A 7 5.77 -14.36 -1.16
N LYS A 8 5.48 -14.42 0.13
CA LYS A 8 4.44 -13.60 0.77
C LYS A 8 4.83 -13.26 2.20
N ARG A 9 4.30 -12.13 2.69
CA ARG A 9 4.46 -11.68 4.06
C ARG A 9 3.13 -11.21 4.61
N THR A 10 3.07 -11.06 5.94
CA THR A 10 1.89 -10.50 6.61
C THR A 10 2.25 -9.17 7.26
N TYR A 11 1.25 -8.30 7.35
CA TYR A 11 1.35 -7.01 7.99
C TYR A 11 0.12 -6.79 8.85
N ILE A 12 0.32 -6.29 10.06
CA ILE A 12 -0.77 -5.93 10.97
C ILE A 12 -0.89 -4.41 10.97
N PRO A 13 -1.93 -3.84 10.35
CA PRO A 13 -2.08 -2.39 10.26
C PRO A 13 -2.25 -1.73 11.63
N TYR A 14 -1.85 -0.47 11.70
CA TYR A 14 -2.14 0.39 12.85
C TYR A 14 -3.52 1.05 12.74
N PHE A 15 -4.12 1.01 11.60
CA PHE A 15 -5.38 1.67 11.26
C PHE A 15 -6.43 1.51 12.36
N ASN A 16 -7.02 2.64 12.81
CA ASN A 16 -8.11 2.68 13.81
C ASN A 16 -7.85 1.87 15.08
N GLY A 17 -6.63 1.90 15.61
CA GLY A 17 -6.30 1.20 16.82
C GLY A 17 -6.28 -0.32 16.69
N ASN A 18 -6.12 -0.83 15.47
CA ASN A 18 -6.15 -2.25 15.19
C ASN A 18 -5.20 -3.07 16.07
N ARG A 19 -4.00 -2.54 16.35
CA ARG A 19 -3.00 -3.27 17.14
C ARG A 19 -3.32 -3.34 18.63
N ASP A 20 -4.29 -2.55 19.10
CA ASP A 20 -4.77 -2.59 20.47
C ASP A 20 -5.87 -3.64 20.68
N LEU A 21 -6.37 -4.22 19.60
CA LEU A 21 -7.37 -5.28 19.66
C LEU A 21 -6.72 -6.62 20.03
N PRO A 22 -7.51 -7.57 20.57
CA PRO A 22 -7.03 -8.94 20.75
C PRO A 22 -6.53 -9.53 19.43
N GLU A 23 -5.51 -10.36 19.49
CA GLU A 23 -4.83 -10.90 18.32
C GLU A 23 -5.80 -11.56 17.33
N ASP A 24 -6.79 -12.29 17.82
CA ASP A 24 -7.79 -12.97 16.99
C ASP A 24 -8.82 -12.04 16.34
N GLU A 25 -8.84 -10.76 16.73
CA GLU A 25 -9.72 -9.74 16.15
C GLU A 25 -8.98 -8.74 15.27
N GLN A 26 -7.66 -8.76 15.28
CA GLN A 26 -6.86 -7.81 14.51
C GLN A 26 -7.00 -8.02 13.01
N ILE A 27 -7.06 -6.92 12.27
CA ILE A 27 -6.94 -6.96 10.82
C ILE A 27 -5.54 -7.47 10.48
N VAL A 28 -5.44 -8.48 9.63
CA VAL A 28 -4.18 -9.01 9.14
C VAL A 28 -4.18 -8.97 7.63
N VAL A 29 -3.14 -8.39 7.07
CA VAL A 29 -2.99 -8.25 5.62
C VAL A 29 -1.87 -9.16 5.15
N ALA A 30 -2.15 -10.00 4.15
CA ALA A 30 -1.13 -10.78 3.47
C ALA A 30 -0.79 -10.10 2.15
N TYR A 31 0.49 -9.99 1.82
CA TYR A 31 0.92 -9.34 0.59
C TYR A 31 2.09 -10.08 -0.05
N ARG A 32 2.27 -9.84 -1.34
CA ARG A 32 3.34 -10.46 -2.14
C ARG A 32 4.68 -9.83 -1.84
N VAL A 33 5.71 -10.66 -1.75
CA VAL A 33 7.09 -10.18 -1.86
C VAL A 33 7.34 -9.98 -3.37
N PRO A 34 7.65 -8.77 -3.82
CA PRO A 34 7.73 -8.51 -5.25
C PRO A 34 8.91 -9.21 -5.91
N ASP A 35 8.66 -9.83 -7.06
CA ASP A 35 9.72 -10.29 -7.95
C ASP A 35 10.20 -9.12 -8.84
N ILE A 36 11.17 -9.35 -9.68
CA ILE A 36 11.74 -8.32 -10.55
C ILE A 36 10.68 -7.71 -11.47
N SER A 37 9.84 -8.56 -12.06
CA SER A 37 8.81 -8.12 -12.98
C SER A 37 7.77 -7.25 -12.30
N LEU A 38 7.27 -7.70 -11.16
CA LEU A 38 6.27 -6.95 -10.38
C LEU A 38 6.84 -5.61 -9.90
N ARG A 39 8.08 -5.62 -9.41
CA ARG A 39 8.74 -4.41 -8.95
C ARG A 39 8.87 -3.38 -10.06
N ARG A 40 9.28 -3.80 -11.25
CA ARG A 40 9.41 -2.89 -12.42
C ARG A 40 8.07 -2.34 -12.86
N LYS A 41 7.01 -3.16 -12.78
CA LYS A 41 5.66 -2.76 -13.16
C LYS A 41 5.06 -1.76 -12.17
N LEU A 42 5.32 -1.95 -10.88
CA LEU A 42 4.67 -1.21 -9.81
C LEU A 42 5.50 -0.09 -9.21
N LYS A 43 6.78 0.04 -9.61
CA LYS A 43 7.65 1.06 -9.02
C LYS A 43 7.00 2.44 -9.17
N PRO A 44 6.79 3.15 -8.07
CA PRO A 44 6.16 4.46 -8.12
C PRO A 44 6.96 5.44 -8.94
N ARG A 45 6.29 6.18 -9.81
CA ARG A 45 6.89 7.31 -10.52
C ARG A 45 6.61 8.56 -9.69
N ARG A 46 7.64 9.35 -9.48
CA ARG A 46 7.54 10.60 -8.73
C ARG A 46 7.83 11.74 -9.67
N PRO A 47 6.80 12.28 -10.38
CA PRO A 47 7.02 13.46 -11.20
C PRO A 47 7.40 14.64 -10.30
N MET A 48 8.39 15.39 -10.71
CA MET A 48 8.85 16.58 -9.98
C MET A 48 8.19 17.81 -10.56
N LYS A 49 7.57 18.60 -9.67
CA LYS A 49 7.08 19.93 -10.01
C LYS A 49 8.03 20.95 -9.44
N PHE A 50 8.40 21.93 -10.25
CA PHE A 50 9.22 23.05 -9.82
C PHE A 50 8.40 24.34 -9.87
N ASN A 51 8.54 25.15 -8.83
CA ASN A 51 7.95 26.47 -8.80
C ASN A 51 8.94 27.48 -9.38
N TYR A 52 8.44 28.41 -10.19
CA TYR A 52 9.25 29.41 -10.86
C TYR A 52 8.80 30.81 -10.44
N ASP A 53 9.75 31.75 -10.34
CA ASP A 53 9.43 33.15 -10.16
C ASP A 53 9.11 33.82 -11.51
N THR A 54 8.84 35.14 -11.47
CA THR A 54 8.50 35.90 -12.68
C THR A 54 9.65 35.99 -13.68
N ASP A 55 10.88 35.73 -13.24
CA ASP A 55 12.08 35.74 -14.09
C ASP A 55 12.41 34.35 -14.63
N GLY A 56 11.58 33.35 -14.35
CA GLY A 56 11.80 31.98 -14.80
C GLY A 56 12.81 31.20 -13.97
N ARG A 57 13.17 31.70 -12.79
CA ARG A 57 14.07 30.98 -11.86
C ARG A 57 13.29 30.04 -10.98
N VAL A 58 13.89 28.88 -10.71
CA VAL A 58 13.29 27.90 -9.80
C VAL A 58 13.33 28.44 -8.38
N THR A 59 12.16 28.65 -7.77
CA THR A 59 12.02 29.14 -6.40
C THR A 59 11.76 28.02 -5.40
N GLY A 60 11.38 26.83 -5.86
CA GLY A 60 11.17 25.68 -5.03
C GLY A 60 10.76 24.48 -5.88
N GLY A 61 10.79 23.32 -5.29
CA GLY A 61 10.38 22.11 -5.96
C GLY A 61 9.48 21.28 -5.06
N GLU A 62 8.42 20.74 -5.60
CA GLU A 62 7.58 19.78 -4.95
C GLU A 62 7.62 18.47 -5.73
N VAL A 63 7.80 17.37 -4.99
CA VAL A 63 7.58 16.06 -5.56
C VAL A 63 6.10 15.77 -5.42
N GLU A 64 5.37 15.94 -6.50
CA GLU A 64 3.97 15.55 -6.50
C GLU A 64 3.90 14.05 -6.72
N VAL A 65 3.42 13.35 -5.70
CA VAL A 65 3.14 11.92 -5.83
C VAL A 65 1.74 11.80 -6.42
N SER A 66 1.66 11.95 -7.72
CA SER A 66 0.46 11.58 -8.46
C SER A 66 0.55 10.09 -8.76
N VAL A 67 0.40 9.28 -7.73
CA VAL A 67 0.46 7.85 -7.91
C VAL A 67 -0.94 7.29 -7.78
N ASP A 68 -1.31 6.49 -8.75
CA ASP A 68 -2.48 5.66 -8.62
C ASP A 68 -2.13 4.56 -7.62
N ASP A 69 -2.46 4.79 -6.35
CA ASP A 69 -2.20 3.82 -5.28
C ASP A 69 -2.89 2.48 -5.54
N SER A 70 -3.96 2.49 -6.34
CA SER A 70 -4.70 1.26 -6.65
C SER A 70 -3.86 0.24 -7.39
N LEU A 71 -2.94 0.68 -8.26
CA LEU A 71 -2.05 -0.23 -8.99
C LEU A 71 -1.13 -0.97 -8.03
N VAL A 72 -0.55 -0.25 -7.08
CA VAL A 72 0.37 -0.85 -6.09
C VAL A 72 -0.39 -1.76 -5.13
N VAL A 73 -1.49 -1.27 -4.56
CA VAL A 73 -2.26 -2.05 -3.59
C VAL A 73 -2.86 -3.28 -4.24
N GLN A 74 -3.47 -3.15 -5.42
CA GLN A 74 -4.05 -4.29 -6.11
C GLN A 74 -3.00 -5.31 -6.56
N GLY A 75 -1.81 -4.84 -6.94
CA GLY A 75 -0.73 -5.73 -7.37
C GLY A 75 -0.06 -6.48 -6.23
N MET A 76 0.00 -5.88 -5.05
CA MET A 76 0.72 -6.44 -3.90
C MET A 76 -0.19 -7.18 -2.91
N LEU A 77 -1.43 -6.72 -2.72
CA LEU A 77 -2.32 -7.28 -1.71
C LEU A 77 -2.83 -8.66 -2.12
N ILE A 78 -2.66 -9.65 -1.23
CA ILE A 78 -3.19 -11.00 -1.45
C ILE A 78 -4.53 -11.16 -0.75
N SER A 79 -4.60 -10.86 0.55
CA SER A 79 -5.82 -11.06 1.33
C SER A 79 -5.86 -10.17 2.57
N ILE A 80 -7.07 -9.95 3.06
CA ILE A 80 -7.32 -9.22 4.31
C ILE A 80 -8.19 -10.12 5.19
N LYS A 81 -7.83 -10.21 6.48
CA LYS A 81 -8.61 -10.93 7.48
C LYS A 81 -9.20 -9.95 8.48
N HIS A 82 -10.38 -10.24 8.97
CA HIS A 82 -11.05 -9.52 10.07
C HIS A 82 -11.40 -8.08 9.74
N LEU A 83 -11.65 -7.76 8.49
CA LEU A 83 -12.13 -6.46 8.07
C LEU A 83 -13.54 -6.60 7.51
N SER A 84 -14.48 -5.89 8.12
CA SER A 84 -15.86 -5.90 7.68
C SER A 84 -16.51 -4.55 7.97
N PHE A 85 -17.63 -4.29 7.32
CA PHE A 85 -18.45 -3.14 7.63
C PHE A 85 -19.93 -3.55 7.54
N GLU A 86 -20.78 -2.78 8.16
CA GLU A 86 -22.23 -2.99 8.13
C GLU A 86 -22.93 -1.79 7.55
N ASN A 87 -23.88 -2.04 6.67
CA ASN A 87 -24.77 -1.01 6.11
C ASN A 87 -26.21 -1.51 6.11
N SER A 88 -27.12 -0.77 5.47
CA SER A 88 -28.55 -1.13 5.43
C SER A 88 -28.81 -2.50 4.78
N LYS A 89 -27.86 -3.03 4.02
CA LYS A 89 -27.97 -4.33 3.35
C LYS A 89 -27.32 -5.48 4.13
N GLY A 90 -26.76 -5.19 5.30
CA GLY A 90 -26.16 -6.19 6.16
C GLY A 90 -24.65 -6.02 6.36
N VAL A 91 -24.02 -7.09 6.80
CA VAL A 91 -22.56 -7.13 7.06
C VAL A 91 -21.83 -7.59 5.81
N HIS A 92 -20.78 -6.86 5.46
CA HIS A 92 -19.96 -7.14 4.30
C HIS A 92 -18.52 -7.37 4.72
N GLN A 93 -17.94 -8.50 4.30
CA GLN A 93 -16.53 -8.80 4.54
C GLN A 93 -15.68 -8.18 3.44
N ILE A 94 -14.53 -7.64 3.82
CA ILE A 94 -13.53 -7.13 2.88
C ILE A 94 -12.33 -8.08 2.95
N THR A 95 -12.08 -8.81 1.86
CA THR A 95 -11.06 -9.85 1.82
C THR A 95 -9.96 -9.62 0.78
N ASN A 96 -10.17 -8.68 -0.12
CA ASN A 96 -9.21 -8.40 -1.20
C ASN A 96 -9.19 -6.90 -1.53
N ALA A 97 -8.28 -6.51 -2.42
CA ALA A 97 -8.11 -5.11 -2.79
C ALA A 97 -9.34 -4.54 -3.48
N LYS A 98 -9.97 -5.30 -4.37
CA LYS A 98 -11.16 -4.83 -5.08
C LYS A 98 -12.28 -4.49 -4.10
N GLU A 99 -12.52 -5.36 -3.13
CA GLU A 99 -13.54 -5.12 -2.11
C GLU A 99 -13.19 -3.93 -1.24
N LEU A 100 -11.89 -3.74 -0.93
CA LEU A 100 -11.44 -2.60 -0.15
C LEU A 100 -11.72 -1.27 -0.87
N TYR A 101 -11.44 -1.18 -2.15
CA TYR A 101 -11.69 0.04 -2.93
C TYR A 101 -13.18 0.31 -3.15
N LEU A 102 -14.02 -0.70 -3.06
CA LEU A 102 -15.46 -0.54 -3.13
C LEU A 102 -16.10 -0.35 -1.75
N GLY A 103 -15.30 -0.36 -0.70
CA GLY A 103 -15.76 -0.20 0.67
C GLY A 103 -16.00 1.24 1.09
N PRO A 104 -16.28 1.46 2.38
CA PRO A 104 -16.53 2.79 2.91
C PRO A 104 -15.33 3.73 2.77
N ALA A 105 -15.62 5.02 2.58
CA ALA A 105 -14.60 6.05 2.49
C ALA A 105 -13.74 6.15 3.75
N GLU A 106 -14.26 5.74 4.89
CA GLU A 106 -13.53 5.70 6.16
C GLU A 106 -12.28 4.81 6.09
N TYR A 107 -12.23 3.89 5.13
CA TYR A 107 -11.10 2.97 4.97
C TYR A 107 -9.99 3.52 4.07
N GLU A 108 -10.11 4.75 3.59
CA GLU A 108 -9.02 5.39 2.84
C GLU A 108 -7.72 5.46 3.62
N GLY A 109 -7.80 5.65 4.94
CA GLY A 109 -6.61 5.65 5.79
C GLY A 109 -5.89 4.32 5.80
N LEU A 110 -6.63 3.22 5.73
CA LEU A 110 -6.03 1.88 5.60
C LEU A 110 -5.33 1.73 4.25
N ILE A 111 -5.95 2.19 3.17
CA ILE A 111 -5.35 2.16 1.83
C ILE A 111 -4.03 2.95 1.83
N ALA A 112 -4.02 4.14 2.42
CA ALA A 112 -2.82 4.97 2.50
C ALA A 112 -1.70 4.27 3.28
N GLU A 113 -2.05 3.62 4.39
CA GLU A 113 -1.08 2.85 5.18
C GLU A 113 -0.50 1.69 4.38
N LEU A 114 -1.35 0.92 3.71
CA LEU A 114 -0.92 -0.22 2.89
C LEU A 114 -0.06 0.24 1.71
N TYR A 115 -0.44 1.34 1.07
CA TYR A 115 0.36 1.91 0.00
C TYR A 115 1.77 2.26 0.47
N ASP A 116 1.89 2.87 1.65
CA ASP A 116 3.19 3.22 2.22
C ASP A 116 4.03 1.97 2.48
N VAL A 117 3.45 0.95 3.09
CA VAL A 117 4.14 -0.32 3.39
C VAL A 117 4.58 -1.01 2.11
N PHE A 118 3.70 -1.11 1.13
CA PHE A 118 3.99 -1.80 -0.13
C PHE A 118 5.02 -1.04 -0.97
N SER A 119 4.97 0.29 -0.96
CA SER A 119 5.95 1.12 -1.66
C SER A 119 7.35 0.92 -1.09
N LYS A 120 7.46 0.81 0.23
CA LYS A 120 8.74 0.53 0.88
C LYS A 120 9.27 -0.86 0.52
N GLU A 121 8.41 -1.85 0.42
CA GLU A 121 8.81 -3.18 -0.04
C GLU A 121 9.30 -3.17 -1.48
N LEU A 122 8.67 -2.38 -2.35
CA LEU A 122 9.10 -2.25 -3.74
C LEU A 122 10.48 -1.59 -3.87
N GLU A 123 10.83 -0.69 -2.96
CA GLU A 123 12.11 0.02 -2.95
C GLU A 123 13.22 -0.77 -2.26
N LYS A 124 12.88 -1.62 -1.31
CA LYS A 124 13.81 -2.29 -0.41
C LYS A 124 14.85 -3.17 -1.11
N VAL A 125 14.49 -3.78 -2.22
CA VAL A 125 15.35 -4.70 -2.96
C VAL A 125 16.62 -4.01 -3.48
N VAL A 126 16.57 -2.68 -3.71
CA VAL A 126 17.71 -1.92 -4.20
C VAL A 126 18.81 -1.79 -3.14
N ASP A 127 18.41 -1.65 -1.88
CA ASP A 127 19.33 -1.39 -0.77
C ASP A 127 20.01 -2.66 -0.28
N GLU A 128 19.45 -3.83 -0.53
CA GLU A 128 19.97 -5.11 -0.08
C GLU A 128 21.18 -5.60 -0.89
N LYS A 129 21.53 -4.90 -1.96
CA LYS A 129 22.67 -5.26 -2.80
C LYS A 129 24.02 -4.81 -2.26
N ASN A 130 24.00 -4.06 -1.21
CA ASN A 130 25.25 -3.56 -0.60
C ASN A 130 25.61 -4.40 0.64
#